data_912727239f92984e68ba80fb201e7b52
#
_entry.id   912727239f92984e68ba80fb201e7b52
#
_cell.length_a   1.000
_cell.length_b   1.000
_cell.length_c   1.000
_cell.angle_alpha   90.00
_cell.angle_beta   90.00
_cell.angle_gamma   90.00
#
_symmetry.space_group_name_H-M   'P 1'
#
loop_
_entity.id
_entity.type
_entity.pdbx_description
1 polymer ?
#
loop_
_entity_poly.entity_id
_entity_poly.type
_entity_poly.pdbx_seq_one_letter_code
_entity_poly.pdbx_strand_id
1 'polypeptide(L)'
;MTSLDDILADGALTRVLRSFKEATGIAARVVDPTGAPAIASRTWEDCAFCRLVRSSEDGPRRCSKSYAYAARQAASLGDLYVFQCHAGLVCWAAPLVSESTLLGAVLC
;
A
#
# COMPACT_ATOMS: atom_id res chain seq x y z
N MET A 1 10.08 -16.04 -11.98
CA MET A 1 10.00 -15.32 -10.70
C MET A 1 8.75 -14.46 -10.69
N THR A 2 7.92 -14.57 -9.65
CA THR A 2 6.70 -13.78 -9.52
C THR A 2 7.04 -12.34 -9.15
N SER A 3 6.44 -11.38 -9.84
CA SER A 3 6.60 -9.96 -9.56
C SER A 3 5.24 -9.36 -9.14
N LEU A 4 5.27 -8.12 -8.66
CA LEU A 4 4.04 -7.40 -8.33
C LEU A 4 3.15 -7.25 -9.57
N ASP A 5 3.74 -6.97 -10.72
CA ASP A 5 2.99 -6.85 -11.98
C ASP A 5 2.30 -8.17 -12.34
N ASP A 6 2.93 -9.31 -12.07
CA ASP A 6 2.32 -10.62 -12.30
C ASP A 6 1.07 -10.81 -11.43
N ILE A 7 1.14 -10.39 -10.17
CA ILE A 7 -0.01 -10.47 -9.25
C ILE A 7 -1.15 -9.57 -9.72
N LEU A 8 -0.83 -8.41 -10.26
CA LEU A 8 -1.82 -7.43 -10.69
C LEU A 8 -2.39 -7.71 -12.10
N ALA A 9 -1.72 -8.56 -12.87
CA ALA A 9 -2.00 -8.73 -14.31
C ALA A 9 -3.42 -9.20 -14.61
N ASP A 10 -4.00 -10.09 -13.80
CA ASP A 10 -5.35 -10.63 -14.04
C ASP A 10 -6.47 -9.79 -13.41
N GLY A 11 -6.11 -8.76 -12.65
CA GLY A 11 -7.07 -7.88 -12.01
C GLY A 11 -7.77 -8.44 -10.78
N ALA A 12 -7.41 -9.64 -10.31
CA ALA A 12 -8.07 -10.28 -9.16
C ALA A 12 -7.89 -9.44 -7.88
N LEU A 13 -6.66 -9.02 -7.59
CA LEU A 13 -6.37 -8.20 -6.41
C LEU A 13 -7.12 -6.86 -6.50
N THR A 14 -7.13 -6.23 -7.67
CA THR A 14 -7.84 -4.98 -7.89
C THR A 14 -9.33 -5.13 -7.60
N ARG A 15 -9.94 -6.24 -8.03
CA ARG A 15 -11.36 -6.52 -7.75
C ARG A 15 -11.62 -6.70 -6.26
N VAL A 16 -10.74 -7.40 -5.55
CA VAL A 16 -10.85 -7.59 -4.09
C VAL A 16 -10.79 -6.24 -3.38
N LEU A 17 -9.85 -5.39 -3.75
CA LEU A 17 -9.71 -4.07 -3.13
C LEU A 17 -10.89 -3.15 -3.41
N ARG A 18 -11.45 -3.24 -4.61
CA ARG A 18 -12.67 -2.47 -4.95
C ARG A 18 -13.85 -2.93 -4.11
N SER A 19 -14.03 -4.24 -3.96
CA SER A 19 -15.09 -4.79 -3.09
C SER A 19 -14.90 -4.39 -1.65
N PHE A 20 -13.67 -4.36 -1.15
CA PHE A 20 -13.34 -3.90 0.19
C PHE A 20 -13.77 -2.45 0.39
N LYS A 21 -13.47 -1.58 -0.57
CA LYS A 21 -13.87 -0.17 -0.51
C LYS A 21 -15.40 -0.03 -0.51
N GLU A 22 -16.09 -0.79 -1.36
CA GLU A 22 -17.55 -0.76 -1.41
C GLU A 22 -18.17 -1.21 -0.09
N ALA A 23 -17.60 -2.23 0.54
CA ALA A 23 -18.12 -2.77 1.79
C ALA A 23 -17.82 -1.91 3.01
N THR A 24 -16.66 -1.27 3.06
CA THR A 24 -16.16 -0.58 4.27
C THR A 24 -16.10 0.94 4.12
N GLY A 25 -16.12 1.45 2.92
CA GLY A 25 -15.87 2.87 2.65
C GLY A 25 -14.40 3.27 2.76
N ILE A 26 -13.50 2.31 3.01
CA ILE A 26 -12.08 2.55 3.19
C ILE A 26 -11.32 2.14 1.94
N ALA A 27 -10.54 3.06 1.38
CA ALA A 27 -9.72 2.75 0.20
C ALA A 27 -8.37 2.16 0.63
N ALA A 28 -8.07 0.97 0.12
CA ALA A 28 -6.76 0.35 0.30
C ALA A 28 -5.91 0.59 -0.95
N ARG A 29 -4.62 0.77 -0.77
CA ARG A 29 -3.67 1.01 -1.86
C ARG A 29 -2.65 -0.10 -1.94
N VAL A 30 -2.08 -0.28 -3.13
CA VAL A 30 -0.99 -1.22 -3.36
C VAL A 30 0.27 -0.42 -3.64
N VAL A 31 1.36 -0.79 -2.97
CA VAL A 31 2.66 -0.17 -3.19
C VAL A 31 3.70 -1.24 -3.51
N ASP A 32 4.75 -0.86 -4.22
CA ASP A 32 5.91 -1.72 -4.44
C ASP A 32 6.84 -1.68 -3.20
N PRO A 33 7.94 -2.46 -3.19
CA PRO A 33 8.84 -2.48 -2.02
C PRO A 33 9.51 -1.14 -1.69
N THR A 34 9.51 -0.18 -2.62
CA THR A 34 10.03 1.16 -2.37
C THR A 34 8.98 2.09 -1.78
N GLY A 35 7.75 1.60 -1.62
CA GLY A 35 6.63 2.40 -1.13
C GLY A 35 5.95 3.24 -2.22
N ALA A 36 6.37 3.08 -3.46
CA ALA A 36 5.76 3.80 -4.58
C ALA A 36 4.43 3.15 -4.96
N PRO A 37 3.40 3.96 -5.29
CA PRO A 37 2.09 3.41 -5.63
C PRO A 37 2.13 2.59 -6.93
N ALA A 38 1.42 1.45 -6.91
CA ALA A 38 1.24 0.62 -8.11
C ALA A 38 0.11 1.20 -8.94
N ILE A 39 0.44 2.11 -9.84
CA ILE A 39 -0.53 2.91 -10.60
C ILE A 39 -1.49 2.04 -11.42
N ALA A 40 -0.99 0.92 -11.98
CA ALA A 40 -1.78 0.03 -12.80
C ALA A 40 -2.97 -0.61 -12.06
N SER A 41 -2.91 -0.65 -10.73
CA SER A 41 -3.96 -1.22 -9.90
C SER A 41 -4.74 -0.17 -9.13
N ARG A 42 -4.58 1.10 -9.46
CA ARG A 42 -5.13 2.19 -8.64
C ARG A 42 -6.66 2.16 -8.63
N THR A 43 -7.22 1.86 -7.46
CA THR A 43 -8.66 1.86 -7.19
C THR A 43 -9.02 2.80 -6.06
N TRP A 44 -8.06 3.61 -5.62
CA TRP A 44 -8.23 4.49 -4.47
C TRP A 44 -8.10 5.94 -4.86
N GLU A 45 -8.70 6.78 -4.02
CA GLU A 45 -8.49 8.22 -4.03
C GLU A 45 -7.96 8.62 -2.66
N ASP A 46 -6.97 9.51 -2.64
CA ASP A 46 -6.45 10.02 -1.37
C ASP A 46 -7.53 10.88 -0.69
N CYS A 47 -7.65 10.73 0.63
CA CYS A 47 -8.52 11.63 1.39
C CYS A 47 -7.94 13.04 1.39
N ALA A 48 -8.75 14.03 1.82
CA ALA A 48 -8.33 15.44 1.80
C ALA A 48 -7.04 15.67 2.59
N PHE A 49 -6.88 15.00 3.73
CA PHE A 49 -5.68 15.11 4.54
C PHE A 49 -4.45 14.59 3.80
N CYS A 50 -4.55 13.42 3.18
CA CYS A 50 -3.45 12.84 2.41
C CYS A 50 -3.09 13.71 1.20
N ARG A 51 -4.09 14.28 0.53
CA ARG A 51 -3.84 15.21 -0.57
C ARG A 51 -3.07 16.44 -0.10
N LEU A 52 -3.42 16.95 1.07
CA LEU A 52 -2.71 18.10 1.67
C LEU A 52 -1.25 17.75 1.95
N VAL A 53 -1.00 16.60 2.58
CA VAL A 53 0.36 16.13 2.87
C VAL A 53 1.16 15.97 1.59
N ARG A 54 0.56 15.37 0.56
CA ARG A 54 1.23 15.12 -0.72
C ARG A 54 1.43 16.37 -1.55
N SER A 55 0.75 17.47 -1.23
CA SER A 55 0.93 18.74 -1.93
C SER A 55 2.22 19.45 -1.53
N SER A 56 2.86 19.07 -0.43
CA SER A 56 4.14 19.61 -0.03
C SER A 56 5.27 19.01 -0.88
N GLU A 57 6.38 19.73 -0.98
CA GLU A 57 7.53 19.31 -1.80
C GLU A 57 8.06 17.95 -1.39
N ASP A 58 8.12 17.67 -0.10
CA ASP A 58 8.71 16.47 0.48
C ASP A 58 7.68 15.40 0.85
N GLY A 59 6.40 15.73 0.79
CA GLY A 59 5.32 14.86 1.26
C GLY A 59 5.28 13.49 0.58
N PRO A 60 5.27 13.42 -0.77
CA PRO A 60 5.21 12.13 -1.45
C PRO A 60 6.39 11.21 -1.10
N ARG A 61 7.60 11.76 -0.98
CA ARG A 61 8.79 11.00 -0.61
C ARG A 61 8.67 10.45 0.80
N ARG A 62 8.17 11.26 1.74
CA ARG A 62 7.97 10.84 3.13
C ARG A 62 6.88 9.76 3.24
N CYS A 63 5.82 9.88 2.47
CA CYS A 63 4.78 8.85 2.38
C CYS A 63 5.37 7.52 1.89
N SER A 64 6.14 7.55 0.80
CA SER A 64 6.76 6.35 0.25
C SER A 64 7.72 5.70 1.24
N LYS A 65 8.50 6.47 1.98
CA LYS A 65 9.40 5.95 3.02
C LYS A 65 8.61 5.24 4.14
N SER A 66 7.51 5.83 4.59
CA SER A 66 6.65 5.21 5.61
C SER A 66 6.09 3.89 5.11
N TYR A 67 5.62 3.84 3.88
CA TYR A 67 5.02 2.64 3.29
C TYR A 67 6.06 1.54 3.07
N ALA A 68 7.25 1.90 2.58
CA ALA A 68 8.34 0.94 2.39
C ALA A 68 8.76 0.30 3.71
N TYR A 69 8.89 1.10 4.76
CA TYR A 69 9.21 0.61 6.09
C TYR A 69 8.13 -0.36 6.58
N ALA A 70 6.85 0.04 6.46
CA ALA A 70 5.73 -0.77 6.91
C ALA A 70 5.66 -2.10 6.14
N ALA A 71 5.92 -2.08 4.83
CA ALA A 71 5.93 -3.29 4.01
C ALA A 71 7.01 -4.27 4.50
N ARG A 72 8.21 -3.76 4.78
CA ARG A 72 9.30 -4.60 5.31
C ARG A 72 8.98 -5.17 6.68
N GLN A 73 8.38 -4.37 7.57
CA GLN A 73 8.00 -4.83 8.90
C GLN A 73 6.91 -5.90 8.82
N ALA A 74 5.90 -5.70 7.99
CA ALA A 74 4.83 -6.67 7.77
C ALA A 74 5.40 -7.98 7.21
N ALA A 75 6.31 -7.91 6.24
CA ALA A 75 6.95 -9.09 5.67
C ALA A 75 7.77 -9.84 6.71
N SER A 76 8.50 -9.13 7.55
CA SER A 76 9.31 -9.71 8.62
C SER A 76 8.44 -10.43 9.67
N LEU A 77 7.28 -9.86 10.00
CA LEU A 77 6.33 -10.45 10.94
C LEU A 77 5.52 -11.60 10.32
N GLY A 78 5.38 -11.60 8.99
CA GLY A 78 4.52 -12.56 8.29
C GLY A 78 3.04 -12.30 8.54
N ASP A 79 2.67 -11.07 8.87
CA ASP A 79 1.30 -10.70 9.24
C ASP A 79 1.08 -9.22 9.05
N LEU A 80 -0.13 -8.75 9.34
CA LEU A 80 -0.46 -7.34 9.33
C LEU A 80 0.43 -6.54 10.29
N TYR A 81 0.81 -5.36 9.86
CA TYR A 81 1.57 -4.42 10.67
C TYR A 81 0.79 -3.12 10.81
N VAL A 82 0.40 -2.79 12.04
CA VAL A 82 -0.30 -1.54 12.33
C VAL A 82 0.74 -0.50 12.73
N PHE A 83 0.67 0.68 12.14
CA PHE A 83 1.68 1.72 12.33
C PHE A 83 1.06 3.11 12.18
N GLN A 84 1.82 4.12 12.59
CA GLN A 84 1.50 5.51 12.26
C GLN A 84 2.40 5.95 11.10
N CYS A 85 1.81 6.55 10.07
CA CYS A 85 2.59 7.13 8.98
C CYS A 85 3.29 8.40 9.45
N HIS A 86 4.16 8.98 8.62
CA HIS A 86 4.91 10.19 8.99
C HIS A 86 3.99 11.38 9.32
N ALA A 87 2.75 11.36 8.86
CA ALA A 87 1.77 12.41 9.12
C ALA A 87 0.88 12.11 10.34
N GLY A 88 1.12 10.98 11.04
CA GLY A 88 0.42 10.64 12.27
C GLY A 88 -0.87 9.86 12.13
N LEU A 89 -1.25 9.45 10.91
CA LEU A 89 -2.43 8.62 10.71
C LEU A 89 -2.12 7.17 11.07
N VAL A 90 -3.09 6.51 11.70
CA VAL A 90 -2.99 5.07 11.97
C VAL A 90 -3.30 4.31 10.70
N CYS A 91 -2.41 3.42 10.32
CA CYS A 91 -2.50 2.64 9.09
C CYS A 91 -2.22 1.17 9.39
N TRP A 92 -2.57 0.31 8.44
CA TRP A 92 -2.14 -1.09 8.48
C TRP A 92 -1.55 -1.48 7.13
N ALA A 93 -0.63 -2.45 7.15
CA ALA A 93 0.02 -2.97 5.97
C ALA A 93 -0.09 -4.49 5.96
N ALA A 94 -0.47 -5.06 4.82
CA ALA A 94 -0.45 -6.49 4.58
C ALA A 94 0.63 -6.78 3.54
N PRO A 95 1.59 -7.67 3.83
CA PRO A 95 2.70 -7.91 2.90
C PRO A 95 2.25 -8.78 1.73
N LEU A 96 2.75 -8.47 0.55
CA LEU A 96 2.63 -9.32 -0.63
C LEU A 96 3.98 -10.00 -0.83
N VAL A 97 4.04 -11.28 -0.51
CA VAL A 97 5.28 -12.06 -0.52
C VAL A 97 5.10 -13.29 -1.40
N SER A 98 6.08 -13.60 -2.22
CA SER A 98 6.15 -14.81 -3.01
C SER A 98 7.56 -15.36 -2.97
N GLU A 99 7.69 -16.65 -2.66
CA GLU A 99 8.99 -17.34 -2.61
C GLU A 99 10.01 -16.60 -1.75
N SER A 100 9.57 -16.15 -0.58
CA SER A 100 10.37 -15.40 0.41
C SER A 100 10.82 -14.02 -0.09
N THR A 101 10.25 -13.54 -1.19
CA THR A 101 10.57 -12.22 -1.76
C THR A 101 9.42 -11.26 -1.53
N LEU A 102 9.70 -10.11 -0.97
CA LEU A 102 8.71 -9.05 -0.79
C LEU A 102 8.42 -8.40 -2.14
N LEU A 103 7.17 -8.50 -2.59
CA LEU A 103 6.73 -7.93 -3.86
C LEU A 103 6.10 -6.55 -3.70
N GLY A 104 5.61 -6.25 -2.50
CA GLY A 104 4.93 -5.02 -2.19
C GLY A 104 4.03 -5.18 -0.99
N ALA A 105 3.07 -4.30 -0.85
CA ALA A 105 2.11 -4.36 0.26
C ALA A 105 0.78 -3.73 -0.12
N VAL A 106 -0.27 -4.17 0.56
CA VAL A 106 -1.57 -3.52 0.56
C VAL A 106 -1.64 -2.70 1.85
N LEU A 107 -1.99 -1.42 1.72
CA LEU A 107 -2.05 -0.49 2.86
C LEU A 107 -3.39 0.22 2.91
N CYS A 108 -3.75 0.55 4.12
CA CYS A 108 -5.00 1.28 4.37
C CYS A 108 -4.77 2.32 5.46
#